data_d3cdf24ed3f44e9e2a911f26d37b9ed5
#
_entry.id   d3cdf24ed3f44e9e2a911f26d37b9ed5
#
_cell.length_a   1.000
_cell.length_b   1.000
_cell.length_c   1.000
_cell.angle_alpha   90.00
_cell.angle_beta   90.00
_cell.angle_gamma   90.00
#
_symmetry.space_group_name_H-M   'P 1'
#
loop_
_entity.id
_entity.type
_entity.pdbx_description
1 polymer ?
#
loop_
_entity_poly.entity_id
_entity_poly.type
_entity_poly.pdbx_seq_one_letter_code
_entity_poly.pdbx_strand_id
1 'polypeptide(L)'
;MAGLAVCGHSAQACRLALVLALDVSNSVDADEDALQRNGLATALLAPAVRDAFFASDAPVALAVFEWSGRHHQRMMQDWVLIDTPATLEIVADKIATTPRFYYEFPTAIGYALGLSAGLLDTAPQCDAQTIDVSGDGVNNDGFEPRDAFLAFDLEGVTINGLVIEVPEDAALWAGQIDLTTYYLENVIQGPGAFIEVARGFDDFARAMEIKLVRELGVLMLGQNTLLAVGQDG
;
A
#
# COMPACT_ATOMS: atom_id res chain seq x y z
N MET A 1 -17.82 -3.47 -50.83
CA MET A 1 -17.09 -2.70 -49.79
C MET A 1 -17.35 -3.39 -48.48
N ALA A 2 -16.35 -4.11 -47.94
CA ALA A 2 -16.44 -4.79 -46.66
C ALA A 2 -15.92 -3.84 -45.57
N GLY A 3 -16.79 -3.40 -44.67
CA GLY A 3 -16.42 -2.58 -43.54
C GLY A 3 -15.68 -3.42 -42.49
N LEU A 4 -14.42 -3.10 -42.19
CA LEU A 4 -13.71 -3.62 -41.04
C LEU A 4 -14.34 -3.01 -39.78
N ALA A 5 -15.00 -3.86 -38.99
CA ALA A 5 -15.35 -3.51 -37.60
C ALA A 5 -14.06 -3.49 -36.78
N VAL A 6 -13.61 -2.30 -36.41
CA VAL A 6 -12.58 -2.13 -35.41
C VAL A 6 -13.22 -2.46 -34.04
N CYS A 7 -12.94 -3.66 -33.53
CA CYS A 7 -13.21 -3.96 -32.12
C CYS A 7 -12.32 -3.04 -31.28
N GLY A 8 -12.86 -1.93 -30.85
CA GLY A 8 -12.24 -1.13 -29.77
C GLY A 8 -12.22 -1.99 -28.51
N HIS A 9 -11.04 -2.45 -28.10
CA HIS A 9 -10.83 -2.92 -26.75
C HIS A 9 -11.06 -1.69 -25.86
N SER A 10 -12.20 -1.64 -25.16
CA SER A 10 -12.33 -0.76 -24.02
C SER A 10 -11.22 -1.17 -23.05
N ALA A 11 -10.29 -0.26 -22.75
CA ALA A 11 -9.37 -0.47 -21.67
C ALA A 11 -10.23 -0.79 -20.44
N GLN A 12 -10.07 -1.98 -19.88
CA GLN A 12 -10.84 -2.40 -18.71
C GLN A 12 -10.41 -1.48 -17.58
N ALA A 13 -11.29 -0.58 -17.15
CA ALA A 13 -11.02 0.32 -16.04
C ALA A 13 -10.75 -0.53 -14.80
N CYS A 14 -9.66 -0.26 -14.09
CA CYS A 14 -9.39 -0.96 -12.85
C CYS A 14 -10.18 -0.33 -11.70
N ARG A 15 -10.51 -1.11 -10.67
CA ARG A 15 -11.29 -0.62 -9.53
C ARG A 15 -10.44 0.10 -8.49
N LEU A 16 -9.15 -0.24 -8.38
CA LEU A 16 -8.24 0.30 -7.38
C LEU A 16 -6.82 0.38 -7.93
N ALA A 17 -6.17 1.53 -7.79
CA ALA A 17 -4.72 1.66 -7.84
C ALA A 17 -4.18 1.63 -6.41
N LEU A 18 -3.44 0.57 -6.07
CA LEU A 18 -2.86 0.33 -4.75
C LEU A 18 -1.34 0.44 -4.80
N VAL A 19 -0.79 1.35 -4.01
CA VAL A 19 0.66 1.49 -3.79
C VAL A 19 0.99 0.94 -2.41
N LEU A 20 1.90 -0.03 -2.32
CA LEU A 20 2.44 -0.54 -1.07
C LEU A 20 3.86 0.00 -0.87
N ALA A 21 4.07 0.77 0.19
CA ALA A 21 5.33 1.40 0.54
C ALA A 21 5.92 0.76 1.81
N LEU A 22 7.00 -0.03 1.66
CA LEU A 22 7.63 -0.80 2.73
C LEU A 22 8.83 -0.07 3.31
N ASP A 23 8.83 0.18 4.62
CA ASP A 23 9.96 0.75 5.33
C ASP A 23 11.13 -0.25 5.42
N VAL A 24 12.30 0.18 5.00
CA VAL A 24 13.58 -0.52 5.16
C VAL A 24 14.62 0.41 5.78
N SER A 25 14.18 1.32 6.66
CA SER A 25 15.05 2.24 7.39
C SER A 25 15.95 1.51 8.39
N ASN A 26 16.81 2.26 9.07
CA ASN A 26 17.86 1.70 9.92
C ASN A 26 17.33 0.92 11.14
N SER A 27 16.10 1.15 11.57
CA SER A 27 15.44 0.36 12.61
C SER A 27 15.12 -1.07 12.18
N VAL A 28 14.94 -1.29 10.87
CA VAL A 28 14.63 -2.61 10.30
C VAL A 28 15.93 -3.38 10.05
N ASP A 29 16.17 -4.46 10.77
CA ASP A 29 17.32 -5.32 10.54
C ASP A 29 17.12 -6.30 9.36
N ALA A 30 18.09 -7.19 9.10
CA ALA A 30 18.04 -8.11 7.97
C ALA A 30 17.00 -9.24 8.15
N ASP A 31 16.79 -9.70 9.38
CA ASP A 31 15.82 -10.74 9.70
C ASP A 31 14.40 -10.15 9.66
N GLU A 32 14.22 -8.93 10.15
CA GLU A 32 12.98 -8.17 10.10
C GLU A 32 12.56 -7.82 8.65
N ASP A 33 13.51 -7.40 7.81
CA ASP A 33 13.27 -7.20 6.38
C ASP A 33 12.81 -8.50 5.71
N ALA A 34 13.43 -9.63 6.05
CA ALA A 34 13.01 -10.94 5.53
C ALA A 34 11.60 -11.32 5.99
N LEU A 35 11.24 -11.06 7.25
CA LEU A 35 9.89 -11.26 7.79
C LEU A 35 8.87 -10.37 7.07
N GLN A 36 9.20 -9.10 6.84
CA GLN A 36 8.33 -8.15 6.13
C GLN A 36 8.07 -8.59 4.68
N ARG A 37 9.11 -8.93 3.91
CA ARG A 37 8.95 -9.37 2.50
C ARG A 37 8.19 -10.67 2.38
N ASN A 38 8.58 -11.69 3.16
CA ASN A 38 7.88 -12.97 3.17
C ASN A 38 6.47 -12.84 3.74
N GLY A 39 6.28 -11.93 4.71
CA GLY A 39 4.98 -11.62 5.30
C GLY A 39 4.03 -10.99 4.28
N LEU A 40 4.50 -10.01 3.49
CA LEU A 40 3.71 -9.42 2.41
C LEU A 40 3.36 -10.47 1.35
N ALA A 41 4.33 -11.25 0.89
CA ALA A 41 4.09 -12.31 -0.08
C ALA A 41 3.07 -13.35 0.42
N THR A 42 3.17 -13.73 1.69
CA THR A 42 2.21 -14.63 2.36
C THR A 42 0.82 -14.02 2.44
N ALA A 43 0.71 -12.76 2.84
CA ALA A 43 -0.55 -12.04 2.93
C ALA A 43 -1.24 -11.91 1.56
N LEU A 44 -0.49 -11.56 0.50
CA LEU A 44 -1.03 -11.49 -0.87
C LEU A 44 -1.62 -12.82 -1.35
N LEU A 45 -1.05 -13.95 -0.91
CA LEU A 45 -1.51 -15.30 -1.29
C LEU A 45 -2.53 -15.88 -0.31
N ALA A 46 -2.83 -15.21 0.80
CA ALA A 46 -3.83 -15.66 1.77
C ALA A 46 -5.21 -15.81 1.10
N PRO A 47 -5.99 -16.85 1.43
CA PRO A 47 -7.29 -17.10 0.77
C PRO A 47 -8.21 -15.89 0.80
N ALA A 48 -8.35 -15.21 1.94
CA ALA A 48 -9.23 -14.04 2.08
C ALA A 48 -8.78 -12.86 1.21
N VAL A 49 -7.48 -12.64 1.06
CA VAL A 49 -6.91 -11.58 0.21
C VAL A 49 -7.10 -11.94 -1.28
N ARG A 50 -6.85 -13.19 -1.66
CA ARG A 50 -7.13 -13.68 -3.03
C ARG A 50 -8.60 -13.51 -3.39
N ASP A 51 -9.50 -13.93 -2.51
CA ASP A 51 -10.94 -13.76 -2.70
C ASP A 51 -11.31 -12.27 -2.87
N ALA A 52 -10.69 -11.39 -2.09
CA ALA A 52 -10.90 -9.95 -2.18
C ALA A 52 -10.35 -9.35 -3.50
N PHE A 53 -9.17 -9.81 -3.99
CA PHE A 53 -8.65 -9.38 -5.29
C PHE A 53 -9.59 -9.74 -6.45
N PHE A 54 -10.18 -10.92 -6.42
CA PHE A 54 -11.01 -11.45 -7.50
C PHE A 54 -12.52 -11.40 -7.25
N ALA A 55 -12.96 -10.62 -6.24
CA ALA A 55 -14.38 -10.41 -5.95
C ALA A 55 -15.13 -9.61 -7.03
N SER A 56 -14.43 -8.99 -7.98
CA SER A 56 -14.96 -8.21 -9.08
C SER A 56 -14.17 -8.52 -10.36
N ASP A 57 -14.84 -8.40 -11.52
CA ASP A 57 -14.18 -8.51 -12.83
C ASP A 57 -13.20 -7.36 -13.11
N ALA A 58 -13.38 -6.20 -12.45
CA ALA A 58 -12.47 -5.08 -12.57
C ALA A 58 -11.20 -5.33 -11.74
N PRO A 59 -10.00 -5.36 -12.39
CA PRO A 59 -8.76 -5.70 -11.71
C PRO A 59 -8.32 -4.63 -10.71
N VAL A 60 -7.31 -4.97 -9.89
CA VAL A 60 -6.54 -4.05 -9.06
C VAL A 60 -5.20 -3.79 -9.74
N ALA A 61 -4.82 -2.52 -9.88
CA ALA A 61 -3.45 -2.16 -10.24
C ALA A 61 -2.62 -2.09 -8.96
N LEU A 62 -1.50 -2.81 -8.93
CA LEU A 62 -0.61 -2.89 -7.77
C LEU A 62 0.79 -2.41 -8.13
N ALA A 63 1.35 -1.53 -7.30
CA ALA A 63 2.76 -1.17 -7.31
C ALA A 63 3.34 -1.33 -5.91
N VAL A 64 4.61 -1.76 -5.79
CA VAL A 64 5.27 -2.01 -4.52
C VAL A 64 6.67 -1.43 -4.55
N PHE A 65 7.06 -0.69 -3.53
CA PHE A 65 8.43 -0.18 -3.40
C PHE A 65 8.93 -0.23 -1.95
N GLU A 66 10.24 -0.32 -1.79
CA GLU A 66 10.93 -0.14 -0.52
C GLU A 66 11.40 1.30 -0.38
N TRP A 67 11.40 1.83 0.86
CA TRP A 67 11.85 3.17 1.14
C TRP A 67 12.59 3.27 2.48
N SER A 68 13.49 4.26 2.58
CA SER A 68 14.12 4.66 3.83
C SER A 68 14.38 6.18 3.83
N GLY A 69 15.62 6.67 3.74
CA GLY A 69 15.95 8.09 3.65
C GLY A 69 15.45 8.77 2.37
N ARG A 70 15.52 10.09 2.34
CA ARG A 70 14.96 10.96 1.27
C ARG A 70 15.41 10.64 -0.17
N HIS A 71 16.49 9.93 -0.36
CA HIS A 71 17.03 9.54 -1.66
C HIS A 71 17.15 8.02 -1.85
N HIS A 72 16.45 7.25 -0.99
CA HIS A 72 16.61 5.81 -0.91
C HIS A 72 15.23 5.14 -1.05
N GLN A 73 14.69 5.19 -2.27
CA GLN A 73 13.47 4.49 -2.66
C GLN A 73 13.79 3.59 -3.86
N ARG A 74 13.20 2.41 -3.90
CA ARG A 74 13.41 1.45 -4.99
C ARG A 74 12.14 0.65 -5.27
N MET A 75 11.74 0.61 -6.53
CA MET A 75 10.64 -0.25 -6.97
C MET A 75 11.00 -1.72 -6.78
N MET A 76 10.13 -2.46 -6.12
CA MET A 76 10.12 -3.92 -6.08
C MET A 76 9.22 -4.46 -7.19
N GLN A 77 8.09 -3.80 -7.43
CA GLN A 77 7.14 -4.10 -8.49
C GLN A 77 6.58 -2.80 -9.06
N ASP A 78 6.83 -2.54 -10.35
CA ASP A 78 6.15 -1.50 -11.10
C ASP A 78 4.66 -1.85 -11.28
N TRP A 79 3.86 -0.87 -11.73
CA TRP A 79 2.43 -1.10 -11.96
C TRP A 79 2.15 -2.39 -12.73
N VAL A 80 1.31 -3.22 -12.15
CA VAL A 80 0.80 -4.44 -12.76
C VAL A 80 -0.69 -4.59 -12.45
N LEU A 81 -1.47 -4.98 -13.44
CA LEU A 81 -2.88 -5.34 -13.22
C LEU A 81 -2.96 -6.76 -12.68
N ILE A 82 -3.55 -6.91 -11.50
CA ILE A 82 -3.82 -8.21 -10.90
C ILE A 82 -5.17 -8.70 -11.42
N ASP A 83 -5.13 -9.31 -12.60
CA ASP A 83 -6.28 -9.82 -13.35
C ASP A 83 -6.45 -11.35 -13.22
N THR A 84 -5.40 -12.05 -12.81
CA THR A 84 -5.42 -13.49 -12.62
C THR A 84 -4.70 -13.93 -11.34
N PRO A 85 -5.07 -15.07 -10.74
CA PRO A 85 -4.33 -15.66 -9.63
C PRO A 85 -2.84 -15.88 -9.94
N ALA A 86 -2.52 -16.27 -11.18
CA ALA A 86 -1.13 -16.47 -11.60
C ALA A 86 -0.32 -15.17 -11.59
N THR A 87 -0.92 -14.05 -11.99
CA THR A 87 -0.28 -12.72 -11.91
C THR A 87 0.03 -12.36 -10.47
N LEU A 88 -0.90 -12.62 -9.54
CA LEU A 88 -0.69 -12.36 -8.11
C LEU A 88 0.42 -13.23 -7.52
N GLU A 89 0.49 -14.51 -7.91
CA GLU A 89 1.55 -15.45 -7.49
C GLU A 89 2.94 -14.99 -7.97
N ILE A 90 3.05 -14.52 -9.22
CA ILE A 90 4.30 -13.98 -9.77
C ILE A 90 4.75 -12.74 -8.98
N VAL A 91 3.82 -11.84 -8.65
CA VAL A 91 4.12 -10.63 -7.87
C VAL A 91 4.57 -10.98 -6.46
N ALA A 92 3.88 -11.90 -5.79
CA ALA A 92 4.23 -12.36 -4.44
C ALA A 92 5.63 -13.00 -4.42
N ASP A 93 5.94 -13.89 -5.38
CA ASP A 93 7.27 -14.51 -5.50
C ASP A 93 8.36 -13.46 -5.75
N LYS A 94 8.09 -12.49 -6.62
CA LYS A 94 9.02 -11.39 -6.90
C LYS A 94 9.32 -10.56 -5.64
N ILE A 95 8.31 -10.25 -4.83
CA ILE A 95 8.48 -9.50 -3.58
C ILE A 95 9.33 -10.30 -2.59
N ALA A 96 9.00 -11.59 -2.37
CA ALA A 96 9.73 -12.46 -1.47
C ALA A 96 11.20 -12.64 -1.85
N THR A 97 11.50 -12.66 -3.15
CA THR A 97 12.85 -12.94 -3.68
C THR A 97 13.66 -11.68 -4.00
N THR A 98 13.04 -10.49 -3.96
CA THR A 98 13.77 -9.22 -4.18
C THR A 98 14.71 -8.96 -3.01
N PRO A 99 16.04 -8.83 -3.23
CA PRO A 99 16.96 -8.57 -2.14
C PRO A 99 16.83 -7.13 -1.64
N ARG A 100 17.00 -6.93 -0.35
CA ARG A 100 17.14 -5.59 0.25
C ARG A 100 18.30 -4.85 -0.41
N PHE A 101 18.10 -3.59 -0.72
CA PHE A 101 19.12 -2.78 -1.39
C PHE A 101 19.69 -1.70 -0.48
N TYR A 102 18.86 -1.08 0.36
CA TYR A 102 19.27 -0.01 1.25
C TYR A 102 19.44 -0.52 2.68
N TYR A 103 20.47 0.00 3.35
CA TYR A 103 20.83 -0.33 4.74
C TYR A 103 21.24 0.96 5.44
N GLU A 104 20.94 1.10 6.73
CA GLU A 104 21.45 2.16 7.61
C GLU A 104 21.05 3.59 7.19
N PHE A 105 19.89 3.78 6.59
CA PHE A 105 19.35 5.10 6.24
C PHE A 105 18.17 5.46 7.15
N PRO A 106 17.92 6.78 7.38
CA PRO A 106 16.84 7.25 8.24
C PRO A 106 15.45 6.99 7.65
N THR A 107 14.41 7.41 8.37
CA THR A 107 13.00 7.22 8.05
C THR A 107 12.42 8.48 7.42
N ALA A 108 12.13 8.47 6.12
CA ALA A 108 11.63 9.63 5.36
C ALA A 108 10.20 9.38 4.81
N ILE A 109 9.20 9.33 5.71
CA ILE A 109 7.79 9.05 5.35
C ILE A 109 7.25 10.09 4.36
N GLY A 110 7.57 11.37 4.55
CA GLY A 110 7.14 12.42 3.60
C GLY A 110 7.61 12.14 2.18
N TYR A 111 8.84 11.64 2.01
CA TYR A 111 9.39 11.27 0.70
C TYR A 111 8.76 9.98 0.14
N ALA A 112 8.41 9.02 0.99
CA ALA A 112 7.65 7.84 0.58
C ALA A 112 6.27 8.23 0.04
N LEU A 113 5.56 9.17 0.70
CA LEU A 113 4.30 9.74 0.23
C LEU A 113 4.47 10.50 -1.09
N GLY A 114 5.56 11.29 -1.23
CA GLY A 114 5.87 12.01 -2.46
C GLY A 114 6.10 11.08 -3.65
N LEU A 115 6.86 9.98 -3.46
CA LEU A 115 7.02 8.96 -4.51
C LEU A 115 5.69 8.29 -4.83
N SER A 116 4.90 7.94 -3.79
CA SER A 116 3.59 7.31 -3.98
C SER A 116 2.65 8.19 -4.81
N ALA A 117 2.61 9.50 -4.56
CA ALA A 117 1.86 10.46 -5.38
C ALA A 117 2.32 10.44 -6.83
N GLY A 118 3.64 10.51 -7.09
CA GLY A 118 4.19 10.42 -8.44
C GLY A 118 3.90 9.09 -9.14
N LEU A 119 3.80 7.98 -8.40
CA LEU A 119 3.35 6.69 -8.94
C LEU A 119 1.87 6.75 -9.34
N LEU A 120 1.02 7.34 -8.49
CA LEU A 120 -0.41 7.48 -8.80
C LEU A 120 -0.68 8.34 -10.04
N ASP A 121 0.15 9.35 -10.33
CA ASP A 121 0.08 10.14 -11.57
C ASP A 121 0.27 9.29 -12.83
N THR A 122 0.97 8.17 -12.73
CA THR A 122 1.27 7.25 -13.83
C THR A 122 0.48 5.93 -13.75
N ALA A 123 -0.39 5.82 -12.77
CA ALA A 123 -1.21 4.63 -12.57
C ALA A 123 -2.19 4.40 -13.74
N PRO A 124 -2.59 3.15 -14.01
CA PRO A 124 -3.78 2.90 -14.82
C PRO A 124 -4.98 3.68 -14.27
N GLN A 125 -5.90 4.06 -15.16
CA GLN A 125 -7.14 4.74 -14.72
C GLN A 125 -7.99 3.76 -13.90
N CYS A 126 -8.10 4.04 -12.60
CA CYS A 126 -8.87 3.26 -11.64
C CYS A 126 -9.94 4.13 -10.96
N ASP A 127 -10.98 3.46 -10.43
CA ASP A 127 -12.09 4.14 -9.75
C ASP A 127 -11.67 4.75 -8.40
N ALA A 128 -10.64 4.18 -7.76
CA ALA A 128 -10.09 4.66 -6.49
C ALA A 128 -8.57 4.52 -6.43
N GLN A 129 -7.96 5.26 -5.53
CA GLN A 129 -6.51 5.27 -5.29
C GLN A 129 -6.22 5.12 -3.80
N THR A 130 -5.31 4.20 -3.46
CA THR A 130 -4.88 3.95 -2.09
C THR A 130 -3.36 3.86 -2.01
N ILE A 131 -2.80 4.50 -0.98
CA ILE A 131 -1.41 4.34 -0.56
C ILE A 131 -1.41 3.63 0.78
N ASP A 132 -0.64 2.56 0.89
CA ASP A 132 -0.36 1.84 2.13
C ASP A 132 1.08 2.12 2.56
N VAL A 133 1.25 2.75 3.71
CA VAL A 133 2.57 3.04 4.29
C VAL A 133 2.79 2.15 5.50
N SER A 134 3.71 1.19 5.39
CA SER A 134 4.14 0.37 6.52
C SER A 134 5.49 0.83 7.06
N GLY A 135 5.63 0.85 8.40
CA GLY A 135 6.88 1.22 9.07
C GLY A 135 6.83 1.07 10.59
N ASP A 136 8.02 1.08 11.20
CA ASP A 136 8.27 0.90 12.62
C ASP A 136 8.78 2.19 13.31
N GLY A 137 8.82 3.32 12.59
CA GLY A 137 9.35 4.59 13.08
C GLY A 137 8.57 5.84 12.69
N VAL A 138 8.90 6.96 13.34
CA VAL A 138 8.42 8.29 12.98
C VAL A 138 9.30 8.89 11.90
N ASN A 139 8.78 9.90 11.16
CA ASN A 139 9.60 10.64 10.20
C ASN A 139 10.78 11.34 10.92
N ASN A 140 11.99 11.09 10.48
CA ASN A 140 13.20 11.69 11.02
C ASN A 140 14.18 12.20 9.96
N ASP A 141 13.76 12.17 8.67
CA ASP A 141 14.55 12.69 7.55
C ASP A 141 13.66 13.37 6.50
N GLY A 142 14.11 14.50 5.99
CA GLY A 142 13.44 15.26 4.95
C GLY A 142 12.22 16.05 5.47
N PHE A 143 11.24 16.25 4.60
CA PHE A 143 10.02 16.96 4.95
C PHE A 143 9.00 16.03 5.64
N GLU A 144 8.14 16.65 6.44
CA GLU A 144 7.11 15.92 7.18
C GLU A 144 6.00 15.38 6.27
N PRO A 145 5.27 14.33 6.68
CA PRO A 145 4.12 13.82 5.91
C PRO A 145 3.10 14.90 5.52
N ARG A 146 2.79 15.83 6.43
CA ARG A 146 1.90 16.97 6.15
C ARG A 146 2.38 17.85 4.99
N ASP A 147 3.70 17.96 4.80
CA ASP A 147 4.25 18.78 3.72
C ASP A 147 4.04 18.06 2.38
N ALA A 148 4.05 16.71 2.37
CA ALA A 148 3.65 15.93 1.20
C ALA A 148 2.19 16.18 0.82
N PHE A 149 1.27 16.22 1.79
CA PHE A 149 -0.16 16.50 1.55
C PHE A 149 -0.40 17.90 0.97
N LEU A 150 0.49 18.85 1.24
CA LEU A 150 0.42 20.20 0.70
C LEU A 150 1.08 20.35 -0.68
N ALA A 151 2.09 19.53 -0.97
CA ALA A 151 2.93 19.62 -2.15
C ALA A 151 2.44 18.77 -3.33
N PHE A 152 1.76 17.67 -3.06
CA PHE A 152 1.30 16.71 -4.06
C PHE A 152 -0.22 16.65 -4.11
N ASP A 153 -0.77 16.31 -5.28
CA ASP A 153 -2.21 16.12 -5.46
C ASP A 153 -2.63 14.76 -4.88
N LEU A 154 -3.03 14.78 -3.61
CA LEU A 154 -3.51 13.62 -2.85
C LEU A 154 -4.98 13.78 -2.45
N GLU A 155 -5.71 14.71 -3.09
CA GLU A 155 -7.14 14.88 -2.85
C GLU A 155 -7.91 13.63 -3.31
N GLY A 156 -8.71 13.07 -2.40
CA GLY A 156 -9.49 11.84 -2.67
C GLY A 156 -8.69 10.55 -2.58
N VAL A 157 -7.36 10.59 -2.45
CA VAL A 157 -6.54 9.41 -2.20
C VAL A 157 -6.71 8.95 -0.76
N THR A 158 -6.91 7.64 -0.56
CA THR A 158 -6.88 7.03 0.78
C THR A 158 -5.45 6.65 1.14
N ILE A 159 -4.95 7.15 2.26
CA ILE A 159 -3.63 6.81 2.79
C ILE A 159 -3.82 6.06 4.09
N ASN A 160 -3.47 4.79 4.09
CA ASN A 160 -3.54 3.89 5.25
C ASN A 160 -2.16 3.64 5.84
N GLY A 161 -2.10 3.25 7.13
CA GLY A 161 -0.88 2.88 7.82
C GLY A 161 -0.88 1.42 8.26
N LEU A 162 0.25 0.73 8.14
CA LEU A 162 0.55 -0.46 8.90
C LEU A 162 1.68 -0.13 9.88
N VAL A 163 1.34 -0.01 11.13
CA VAL A 163 2.28 0.34 12.21
C VAL A 163 2.89 -0.94 12.76
N ILE A 164 4.22 -1.04 12.76
CA ILE A 164 4.95 -2.17 13.33
C ILE A 164 5.45 -1.75 14.70
N GLU A 165 4.81 -2.24 15.76
CA GLU A 165 5.21 -1.97 17.14
C GLU A 165 6.26 -2.97 17.59
N VAL A 166 7.53 -2.56 17.66
CA VAL A 166 8.64 -3.37 18.17
C VAL A 166 8.76 -3.15 19.67
N PRO A 167 8.57 -4.18 20.52
CA PRO A 167 8.54 -4.02 21.98
C PRO A 167 9.84 -3.47 22.57
N GLU A 168 10.99 -3.79 21.98
CA GLU A 168 12.31 -3.31 22.40
C GLU A 168 12.44 -1.80 22.21
N ASP A 169 11.77 -1.22 21.23
CA ASP A 169 11.79 0.20 20.92
C ASP A 169 10.82 1.01 21.79
N ALA A 170 9.88 0.36 22.47
CA ALA A 170 8.93 1.03 23.37
C ALA A 170 9.65 1.85 24.46
N ALA A 171 10.86 1.44 24.87
CA ALA A 171 11.68 2.19 25.81
C ALA A 171 12.33 3.44 25.21
N LEU A 172 12.60 3.46 23.88
CA LEU A 172 13.14 4.62 23.17
C LEU A 172 12.09 5.71 22.99
N TRP A 173 10.82 5.32 22.94
CA TRP A 173 9.67 6.22 22.80
C TRP A 173 9.08 6.64 24.15
N ALA A 174 9.65 6.18 25.29
CA ALA A 174 9.18 6.53 26.63
C ALA A 174 9.19 8.06 26.83
N GLY A 175 8.00 8.67 26.83
CA GLY A 175 7.80 10.12 26.95
C GLY A 175 7.59 10.87 25.62
N GLN A 176 7.55 10.16 24.50
CA GLN A 176 7.11 10.67 23.20
C GLN A 176 5.69 10.17 22.86
N ILE A 177 5.11 10.69 21.79
CA ILE A 177 3.86 10.17 21.22
C ILE A 177 4.11 8.72 20.78
N ASP A 178 3.20 7.80 21.12
CA ASP A 178 3.28 6.42 20.63
C ASP A 178 3.14 6.38 19.11
N LEU A 179 3.71 5.35 18.48
CA LEU A 179 3.81 5.27 17.03
C LEU A 179 2.43 5.20 16.36
N THR A 180 1.49 4.50 16.97
CA THR A 180 0.10 4.41 16.48
C THR A 180 -0.54 5.80 16.47
N THR A 181 -0.41 6.59 17.55
CA THR A 181 -0.89 7.97 17.59
C THR A 181 -0.19 8.85 16.55
N TYR A 182 1.13 8.70 16.38
CA TYR A 182 1.86 9.45 15.36
C TYR A 182 1.31 9.20 13.95
N TYR A 183 1.07 7.93 13.58
CA TYR A 183 0.50 7.60 12.27
C TYR A 183 -0.93 8.13 12.10
N LEU A 184 -1.75 8.04 13.16
CA LEU A 184 -3.13 8.58 13.15
C LEU A 184 -3.16 10.09 12.92
N GLU A 185 -2.22 10.83 13.49
CA GLU A 185 -2.22 12.29 13.44
C GLU A 185 -1.46 12.86 12.24
N ASN A 186 -0.48 12.11 11.68
CA ASN A 186 0.46 12.68 10.73
C ASN A 186 0.56 11.91 9.40
N VAL A 187 0.20 10.62 9.35
CA VAL A 187 0.46 9.79 8.16
C VAL A 187 -0.81 9.45 7.39
N ILE A 188 -1.86 9.00 8.08
CA ILE A 188 -3.08 8.59 7.38
C ILE A 188 -3.93 9.77 6.96
N GLN A 189 -4.56 9.65 5.78
CA GLN A 189 -5.44 10.68 5.23
C GLN A 189 -6.44 10.08 4.25
N GLY A 190 -7.53 10.82 4.03
CA GLY A 190 -8.50 10.52 2.98
C GLY A 190 -9.69 9.69 3.43
N PRO A 191 -10.60 9.35 2.49
CA PRO A 191 -11.87 8.69 2.82
C PRO A 191 -11.70 7.32 3.42
N GLY A 192 -12.15 7.13 4.68
CA GLY A 192 -12.11 5.83 5.35
C GLY A 192 -10.71 5.35 5.72
N ALA A 193 -9.71 6.26 5.72
CA ALA A 193 -8.33 5.95 6.12
C ALA A 193 -8.27 5.29 7.51
N PHE A 194 -7.36 4.34 7.66
CA PHE A 194 -7.23 3.57 8.89
C PHE A 194 -5.80 3.10 9.13
N ILE A 195 -5.57 2.62 10.34
CA ILE A 195 -4.34 1.94 10.74
C ILE A 195 -4.65 0.47 11.05
N GLU A 196 -3.72 -0.41 10.71
CA GLU A 196 -3.58 -1.75 11.27
C GLU A 196 -2.27 -1.82 12.03
N VAL A 197 -2.23 -2.58 13.13
CA VAL A 197 -1.05 -2.71 13.98
C VAL A 197 -0.52 -4.13 13.93
N ALA A 198 0.76 -4.26 13.60
CA ALA A 198 1.55 -5.49 13.75
C ALA A 198 2.34 -5.41 15.07
N ARG A 199 2.31 -6.47 15.86
CA ARG A 199 3.06 -6.59 17.12
C ARG A 199 4.42 -7.21 16.84
N GLY A 200 5.34 -6.37 16.31
CA GLY A 200 6.62 -6.81 15.78
C GLY A 200 6.51 -7.39 14.36
N PHE A 201 7.67 -7.66 13.78
CA PHE A 201 7.75 -8.16 12.40
C PHE A 201 7.23 -9.60 12.24
N ASP A 202 7.26 -10.42 13.28
CA ASP A 202 6.64 -11.76 13.28
C ASP A 202 5.13 -11.72 13.02
N ASP A 203 4.46 -10.64 13.43
CA ASP A 203 3.03 -10.44 13.25
C ASP A 203 2.66 -9.73 11.93
N PHE A 204 3.66 -9.32 11.15
CA PHE A 204 3.47 -8.53 9.94
C PHE A 204 2.53 -9.21 8.92
N ALA A 205 2.71 -10.52 8.68
CA ALA A 205 1.88 -11.25 7.71
C ALA A 205 0.40 -11.22 8.08
N ARG A 206 0.05 -11.43 9.37
CA ARG A 206 -1.33 -11.37 9.87
C ARG A 206 -1.91 -9.96 9.72
N ALA A 207 -1.16 -8.95 10.14
CA ALA A 207 -1.62 -7.57 10.09
C ALA A 207 -1.83 -7.12 8.64
N MET A 208 -0.90 -7.45 7.75
CA MET A 208 -0.99 -7.14 6.32
C MET A 208 -2.18 -7.87 5.66
N GLU A 209 -2.45 -9.13 6.00
CA GLU A 209 -3.62 -9.86 5.51
C GLU A 209 -4.93 -9.13 5.88
N ILE A 210 -5.10 -8.77 7.15
CA ILE A 210 -6.29 -8.04 7.63
C ILE A 210 -6.44 -6.70 6.91
N LYS A 211 -5.32 -5.98 6.78
CA LYS A 211 -5.26 -4.68 6.13
C LYS A 211 -5.66 -4.76 4.66
N LEU A 212 -5.05 -5.68 3.89
CA LEU A 212 -5.36 -5.88 2.48
C LEU A 212 -6.82 -6.28 2.24
N VAL A 213 -7.37 -7.19 3.06
CA VAL A 213 -8.81 -7.56 2.98
C VAL A 213 -9.69 -6.32 3.14
N ARG A 214 -9.35 -5.44 4.08
CA ARG A 214 -10.12 -4.20 4.30
C ARG A 214 -9.99 -3.24 3.14
N GLU A 215 -8.80 -3.00 2.62
CA GLU A 215 -8.53 -2.09 1.49
C GLU A 215 -9.23 -2.54 0.20
N LEU A 216 -9.14 -3.83 -0.08
CA LEU A 216 -9.75 -4.44 -1.26
C LEU A 216 -11.28 -4.56 -1.14
N GLY A 217 -11.82 -4.67 0.09
CA GLY A 217 -13.23 -4.91 0.38
C GLY A 217 -14.08 -3.63 0.50
N VAL A 218 -13.52 -2.51 0.95
CA VAL A 218 -14.26 -1.25 1.15
C VAL A 218 -14.92 -0.76 -0.14
N LEU A 219 -14.27 -0.93 -1.29
CA LEU A 219 -14.80 -0.54 -2.59
C LEU A 219 -16.01 -1.34 -3.04
N MET A 220 -16.15 -2.60 -2.60
CA MET A 220 -17.29 -3.45 -2.92
C MET A 220 -18.58 -2.97 -2.25
N LEU A 221 -18.51 -2.42 -1.05
CA LEU A 221 -19.65 -1.88 -0.33
C LEU A 221 -20.15 -0.56 -0.92
N GLY A 222 -19.23 0.29 -1.41
CA GLY A 222 -19.56 1.55 -2.07
C GLY A 222 -20.28 1.38 -3.40
N GLN A 223 -19.86 0.43 -4.24
CA GLN A 223 -20.48 0.15 -5.53
C GLN A 223 -21.91 -0.41 -5.38
N ASN A 224 -22.15 -1.30 -4.40
CA ASN A 224 -23.48 -1.84 -4.13
C ASN A 224 -24.47 -0.77 -3.65
N THR A 225 -24.01 0.26 -2.94
CA THR A 225 -24.85 1.36 -2.47
C THR A 225 -25.27 2.28 -3.61
N LEU A 226 -24.39 2.53 -4.58
CA LEU A 226 -24.71 3.36 -5.75
C LEU A 226 -25.69 2.69 -6.72
N LEU A 227 -25.60 1.36 -6.87
CA LEU A 227 -26.53 0.59 -7.72
C LEU A 227 -27.94 0.50 -7.11
N ALA A 228 -28.05 0.48 -5.78
CA ALA A 228 -29.35 0.45 -5.08
C ALA A 228 -30.14 1.76 -5.19
N VAL A 229 -29.45 2.91 -5.29
CA VAL A 229 -30.10 4.24 -5.40
C VAL A 229 -30.57 4.53 -6.84
N GLY A 230 -30.04 3.83 -7.85
CA GLY A 230 -30.40 4.02 -9.26
C GLY A 230 -31.64 3.25 -9.76
N GLN A 231 -32.31 2.45 -8.91
CA GLN A 231 -33.46 1.64 -9.32
C GLN A 231 -34.83 2.19 -8.89
N ASP A 232 -34.86 3.30 -8.15
CA ASP A 232 -36.09 3.94 -7.65
C ASP A 232 -36.35 5.31 -8.31
N GLY A 233 -36.08 5.45 -9.60
CA GLY A 233 -36.30 6.67 -10.39
C GLY A 233 -37.15 6.38 -11.65
#